data_143cf4ea5a26f0f5039bdaae35c56886
#
_entry.id   143cf4ea5a26f0f5039bdaae35c56886
#
_cell.length_a   1.000
_cell.length_b   1.000
_cell.length_c   1.000
_cell.angle_alpha   90.00
_cell.angle_beta   90.00
_cell.angle_gamma   90.00
#
_symmetry.space_group_name_H-M   'P 1'
#
loop_
_entity.id
_entity.type
_entity.pdbx_description
1 polymer ?
#
loop_
_entity_poly.entity_id
_entity_poly.type
_entity_poly.pdbx_seq_one_letter_code
_entity_poly.pdbx_strand_id
1 'polypeptide(L)'
;MKVTFLGTRGYVEEKSRRHRLRSSILVDDGLTRLLIDWGDENPPELLDKLKPDFIIVTHAHPDHLFGLKNKEVKIATVVTEETLTSDYYKEEDYRIDKLVRVHRDSTFRCGSFKVRFIPVLHSTKAPNVAVIVESGKWKLCYASDVASIPKEFRDKYLSGCTLYIGDMSTHKKGGLIRKDRKTGDIIGHADIRTQLAWCRDAEVPHVIFTHLGTEPILSGDKKLNSLLKELAEEYNILKCIVAYDGYTVDMEELQVSP
;
A
#
# COMPACT_ATOMS: atom_id res chain seq x y z
N MET A 1 -13.30 -0.03 12.04
CA MET A 1 -12.23 -0.67 11.24
C MET A 1 -10.92 0.00 11.58
N LYS A 2 -9.90 -0.78 11.93
CA LYS A 2 -8.56 -0.29 12.29
C LYS A 2 -7.54 -0.64 11.23
N VAL A 3 -6.59 0.26 11.00
CA VAL A 3 -5.45 0.04 10.10
C VAL A 3 -4.17 0.26 10.88
N THR A 4 -3.34 -0.78 10.99
CA THR A 4 -2.04 -0.73 11.64
C THR A 4 -0.93 -0.82 10.59
N PHE A 5 -0.04 0.17 10.58
CA PHE A 5 1.15 0.20 9.74
C PHE A 5 2.25 -0.60 10.45
N LEU A 6 2.44 -1.85 10.04
CA LEU A 6 3.44 -2.75 10.64
C LEU A 6 4.85 -2.34 10.25
N GLY A 7 5.02 -1.92 9.00
CA GLY A 7 6.23 -1.36 8.45
C GLY A 7 5.91 -0.29 7.43
N THR A 8 6.81 0.67 7.26
CA THR A 8 6.57 1.88 6.46
C THR A 8 7.70 2.21 5.50
N ARG A 9 8.74 1.38 5.43
CA ARG A 9 9.91 1.59 4.59
C ARG A 9 9.78 0.87 3.24
N GLY A 10 10.11 1.57 2.16
CA GLY A 10 10.24 0.99 0.82
C GLY A 10 11.54 0.19 0.64
N TYR A 11 11.87 -0.18 -0.60
CA TYR A 11 13.08 -0.95 -0.92
C TYR A 11 14.33 -0.06 -0.93
N VAL A 12 14.70 0.44 0.24
CA VAL A 12 15.89 1.28 0.48
C VAL A 12 16.68 0.75 1.66
N GLU A 13 17.98 1.07 1.73
CA GLU A 13 18.85 0.65 2.83
C GLU A 13 18.68 1.52 4.07
N GLU A 14 18.39 2.81 3.87
CA GLU A 14 18.22 3.77 4.95
C GLU A 14 17.10 3.35 5.89
N LYS A 15 17.39 3.46 7.19
CA LYS A 15 16.47 3.16 8.28
C LYS A 15 16.49 4.29 9.31
N SER A 16 15.36 4.51 9.94
CA SER A 16 15.28 5.34 11.15
C SER A 16 14.65 4.55 12.28
N ARG A 17 14.65 5.10 13.49
CA ARG A 17 13.98 4.45 14.64
C ARG A 17 12.50 4.14 14.36
N ARG A 18 11.86 4.90 13.49
CA ARG A 18 10.41 4.84 13.20
C ARG A 18 10.08 4.13 11.89
N HIS A 19 11.06 3.90 11.01
CA HIS A 19 10.91 3.30 9.69
C HIS A 19 11.96 2.22 9.49
N ARG A 20 11.74 1.06 10.12
CA ARG A 20 12.68 -0.07 10.10
C ARG A 20 12.21 -1.20 9.20
N LEU A 21 10.90 -1.49 9.25
CA LEU A 21 10.29 -2.63 8.59
C LEU A 21 9.78 -2.23 7.20
N ARG A 22 9.77 -3.20 6.30
CA ARG A 22 9.21 -3.06 4.94
C ARG A 22 7.72 -2.77 5.00
N SER A 23 7.24 -2.03 4.01
CA SER A 23 5.83 -1.62 3.92
C SER A 23 4.89 -2.79 4.06
N SER A 24 4.03 -2.71 5.06
CA SER A 24 3.04 -3.72 5.38
C SER A 24 1.97 -3.12 6.26
N ILE A 25 0.72 -3.41 5.98
CA ILE A 25 -0.42 -2.97 6.80
C ILE A 25 -1.30 -4.13 7.22
N LEU A 26 -1.86 -4.03 8.42
CA LEU A 26 -2.91 -4.91 8.92
C LEU A 26 -4.21 -4.14 8.99
N VAL A 27 -5.24 -4.61 8.29
CA VAL A 27 -6.61 -4.09 8.36
C VAL A 27 -7.46 -5.05 9.19
N ASP A 28 -8.11 -4.54 10.22
CA ASP A 28 -8.87 -5.33 11.19
C ASP A 28 -10.24 -4.67 11.43
N ASP A 29 -11.34 -5.38 11.20
CA ASP A 29 -12.70 -4.91 11.48
C ASP A 29 -13.35 -5.59 12.67
N GLY A 30 -12.58 -6.38 13.42
CA GLY A 30 -13.02 -7.17 14.57
C GLY A 30 -13.56 -8.56 14.21
N LEU A 31 -13.79 -8.84 12.92
CA LEU A 31 -14.27 -10.13 12.41
C LEU A 31 -13.20 -10.81 11.54
N THR A 32 -12.44 -10.03 10.78
CA THR A 32 -11.41 -10.50 9.86
C THR A 32 -10.17 -9.62 10.00
N ARG A 33 -9.01 -10.25 9.93
CA ARG A 33 -7.69 -9.61 9.93
C ARG A 33 -7.04 -9.83 8.57
N LEU A 34 -6.85 -8.75 7.83
CA LEU A 34 -6.29 -8.75 6.49
C LEU A 34 -4.91 -8.11 6.49
N LEU A 35 -3.88 -8.88 6.21
CA LEU A 35 -2.52 -8.38 6.01
C LEU A 35 -2.31 -8.03 4.53
N ILE A 36 -1.75 -6.85 4.25
CA ILE A 36 -1.38 -6.46 2.90
C ILE A 36 0.13 -6.25 2.87
N ASP A 37 0.79 -7.05 2.02
CA ASP A 37 2.23 -7.16 1.80
C ASP A 37 3.03 -7.67 3.01
N TRP A 38 4.14 -8.38 2.71
CA TRP A 38 5.08 -8.86 3.69
C TRP A 38 6.49 -8.98 3.10
N GLY A 39 7.29 -7.96 3.29
CA GLY A 39 8.63 -7.84 2.69
C GLY A 39 9.73 -8.65 3.39
N ASP A 40 10.88 -8.67 2.76
CA ASP A 40 12.05 -9.50 3.08
C ASP A 40 12.64 -9.28 4.48
N GLU A 41 12.58 -8.08 5.01
CA GLU A 41 13.12 -7.73 6.32
C GLU A 41 12.06 -7.74 7.44
N ASN A 42 10.83 -8.13 7.16
CA ASN A 42 9.79 -8.21 8.17
C ASN A 42 9.98 -9.51 9.01
N PRO A 43 9.99 -9.42 10.35
CA PRO A 43 10.30 -10.57 11.20
C PRO A 43 9.26 -11.69 11.07
N PRO A 44 9.69 -12.94 10.81
CA PRO A 44 8.76 -14.08 10.70
C PRO A 44 7.87 -14.26 11.92
N GLU A 45 8.44 -14.08 13.10
CA GLU A 45 7.75 -14.25 14.38
C GLU A 45 6.62 -13.24 14.59
N LEU A 46 6.71 -12.10 13.90
CA LEU A 46 5.65 -11.10 13.93
C LEU A 46 4.44 -11.57 13.11
N LEU A 47 4.66 -12.24 11.97
CA LEU A 47 3.57 -12.82 11.17
C LEU A 47 2.78 -13.85 11.98
N ASP A 48 3.49 -14.73 12.71
CA ASP A 48 2.86 -15.74 13.57
C ASP A 48 2.05 -15.14 14.72
N LYS A 49 2.52 -14.01 15.27
CA LYS A 49 1.81 -13.27 16.33
C LYS A 49 0.57 -12.53 15.82
N LEU A 50 0.66 -11.98 14.62
CA LEU A 50 -0.43 -11.23 14.00
C LEU A 50 -1.62 -12.12 13.67
N LYS A 51 -1.39 -13.38 13.28
CA LYS A 51 -2.42 -14.36 12.89
C LYS A 51 -3.46 -13.76 11.94
N PRO A 52 -3.06 -13.22 10.77
CA PRO A 52 -4.03 -12.73 9.82
C PRO A 52 -4.84 -13.89 9.24
N ASP A 53 -6.11 -13.64 8.89
CA ASP A 53 -6.97 -14.61 8.22
C ASP A 53 -6.63 -14.71 6.73
N PHE A 54 -6.17 -13.58 6.15
CA PHE A 54 -5.77 -13.49 4.75
C PHE A 54 -4.50 -12.62 4.62
N ILE A 55 -3.69 -12.97 3.63
CA ILE A 55 -2.60 -12.14 3.13
C ILE A 55 -2.93 -11.72 1.71
N ILE A 56 -2.81 -10.45 1.38
CA ILE A 56 -2.82 -9.93 0.01
C ILE A 56 -1.40 -9.52 -0.34
N VAL A 57 -0.95 -9.88 -1.54
CA VAL A 57 0.30 -9.39 -2.11
C VAL A 57 -0.02 -8.48 -3.29
N THR A 58 0.41 -7.23 -3.21
CA THR A 58 0.16 -6.24 -4.26
C THR A 58 0.99 -6.51 -5.51
N HIS A 59 2.24 -6.89 -5.34
CA HIS A 59 3.18 -7.25 -6.40
C HIS A 59 4.42 -7.99 -5.88
N ALA A 60 5.27 -8.48 -6.77
CA ALA A 60 6.34 -9.41 -6.43
C ALA A 60 7.71 -8.75 -6.13
N HIS A 61 7.78 -7.46 -5.79
CA HIS A 61 9.05 -6.88 -5.33
C HIS A 61 9.47 -7.44 -3.96
N PRO A 62 10.79 -7.44 -3.65
CA PRO A 62 11.31 -8.03 -2.42
C PRO A 62 10.67 -7.48 -1.14
N ASP A 63 10.47 -6.19 -1.07
CA ASP A 63 9.89 -5.48 0.07
C ASP A 63 8.38 -5.67 0.25
N HIS A 64 7.72 -6.43 -0.66
CA HIS A 64 6.28 -6.74 -0.60
C HIS A 64 5.97 -8.22 -0.48
N LEU A 65 6.81 -9.10 -1.04
CA LEU A 65 6.53 -10.54 -1.10
C LEU A 65 7.59 -11.40 -0.41
N PHE A 66 8.88 -11.00 -0.42
CA PHE A 66 9.97 -11.94 -0.08
C PHE A 66 10.00 -12.34 1.40
N GLY A 67 9.28 -11.67 2.28
CA GLY A 67 9.07 -12.12 3.64
C GLY A 67 8.33 -13.46 3.76
N LEU A 68 7.68 -13.93 2.69
CA LEU A 68 7.01 -15.23 2.61
C LEU A 68 7.90 -16.34 2.00
N LYS A 69 9.10 -16.00 1.52
CA LYS A 69 10.03 -17.01 0.94
C LYS A 69 10.51 -18.02 1.98
N ASN A 70 10.70 -19.25 1.52
CA ASN A 70 11.31 -20.34 2.30
C ASN A 70 10.60 -20.65 3.63
N LYS A 71 9.31 -20.34 3.71
CA LYS A 71 8.44 -20.59 4.88
C LYS A 71 7.21 -21.36 4.47
N GLU A 72 6.69 -22.13 5.42
CA GLU A 72 5.36 -22.71 5.31
C GLU A 72 4.33 -21.65 5.69
N VAL A 73 3.51 -21.22 4.72
CA VAL A 73 2.47 -20.20 4.91
C VAL A 73 1.10 -20.88 4.86
N LYS A 74 0.49 -21.06 6.04
CA LYS A 74 -0.84 -21.71 6.20
C LYS A 74 -2.00 -20.76 5.97
N ILE A 75 -1.71 -19.46 5.88
CA ILE A 75 -2.69 -18.39 5.72
C ILE A 75 -3.09 -18.31 4.23
N ALA A 76 -4.38 -18.14 3.96
CA ALA A 76 -4.85 -17.94 2.60
C ALA A 76 -4.23 -16.68 1.99
N THR A 77 -3.40 -16.86 0.96
CA THR A 77 -2.66 -15.78 0.31
C THR A 77 -3.26 -15.48 -1.05
N VAL A 78 -3.70 -14.25 -1.24
CA VAL A 78 -4.37 -13.76 -2.45
C VAL A 78 -3.39 -12.94 -3.27
N VAL A 79 -3.23 -13.30 -4.52
CA VAL A 79 -2.32 -12.65 -5.48
C VAL A 79 -3.01 -12.48 -6.82
N THR A 80 -2.60 -11.48 -7.60
CA THR A 80 -3.03 -11.41 -9.01
C THR A 80 -2.22 -12.38 -9.87
N GLU A 81 -2.80 -12.82 -10.99
CA GLU A 81 -2.10 -13.72 -11.93
C GLU A 81 -0.81 -13.07 -12.46
N GLU A 82 -0.83 -11.76 -12.66
CA GLU A 82 0.35 -11.02 -13.12
C GLU A 82 1.48 -10.98 -12.09
N THR A 83 1.16 -11.02 -10.80
CA THR A 83 2.17 -11.15 -9.74
C THR A 83 2.94 -12.46 -9.88
N LEU A 84 2.24 -13.56 -10.23
CA LEU A 84 2.84 -14.89 -10.41
C LEU A 84 3.68 -15.00 -11.69
N THR A 85 3.45 -14.14 -12.68
CA THR A 85 4.24 -14.11 -13.93
C THR A 85 5.34 -13.05 -13.90
N SER A 86 5.55 -12.39 -12.75
CA SER A 86 6.59 -11.39 -12.55
C SER A 86 8.00 -11.98 -12.64
N ASP A 87 8.96 -11.20 -13.13
CA ASP A 87 10.40 -11.56 -13.16
C ASP A 87 10.97 -11.85 -11.75
N TYR A 88 10.30 -11.40 -10.68
CA TYR A 88 10.72 -11.58 -9.29
C TYR A 88 10.07 -12.80 -8.61
N TYR A 89 9.03 -13.38 -9.20
CA TYR A 89 8.35 -14.56 -8.64
C TYR A 89 8.96 -15.85 -9.16
N LYS A 90 9.28 -16.76 -8.24
CA LYS A 90 9.69 -18.13 -8.55
C LYS A 90 8.89 -19.04 -7.64
N GLU A 91 8.05 -19.91 -8.22
CA GLU A 91 7.12 -20.75 -7.48
C GLU A 91 7.82 -21.62 -6.44
N GLU A 92 9.00 -22.14 -6.76
CA GLU A 92 9.82 -22.99 -5.88
C GLU A 92 10.29 -22.29 -4.59
N ASP A 93 10.29 -20.96 -4.55
CA ASP A 93 10.66 -20.17 -3.36
C ASP A 93 9.53 -20.12 -2.31
N TYR A 94 8.31 -20.51 -2.66
CA TYR A 94 7.13 -20.29 -1.81
C TYR A 94 6.41 -21.61 -1.49
N ARG A 95 6.08 -21.82 -0.21
CA ARG A 95 5.28 -22.95 0.29
C ARG A 95 4.00 -22.41 0.89
N ILE A 96 3.06 -22.03 0.03
CA ILE A 96 1.77 -21.44 0.43
C ILE A 96 0.69 -22.49 0.27
N ASP A 97 0.12 -22.96 1.39
CA ASP A 97 -0.90 -24.03 1.39
C ASP A 97 -2.15 -23.65 0.61
N LYS A 98 -2.57 -22.39 0.69
CA LYS A 98 -3.75 -21.89 0.00
C LYS A 98 -3.42 -20.63 -0.77
N LEU A 99 -2.96 -20.79 -2.00
CA LEU A 99 -2.75 -19.70 -2.94
C LEU A 99 -4.05 -19.43 -3.72
N VAL A 100 -4.59 -18.22 -3.57
CA VAL A 100 -5.79 -17.75 -4.26
C VAL A 100 -5.38 -16.81 -5.39
N ARG A 101 -5.66 -17.18 -6.62
CA ARG A 101 -5.37 -16.36 -7.82
C ARG A 101 -6.57 -15.53 -8.18
N VAL A 102 -6.36 -14.25 -8.44
CA VAL A 102 -7.39 -13.30 -8.85
C VAL A 102 -6.92 -12.51 -10.07
N HIS A 103 -7.85 -11.98 -10.84
CA HIS A 103 -7.52 -11.07 -11.94
C HIS A 103 -7.43 -9.61 -11.44
N ARG A 104 -6.62 -8.79 -12.09
CA ARG A 104 -6.68 -7.33 -11.93
C ARG A 104 -8.08 -6.84 -12.32
N ASP A 105 -8.52 -5.74 -11.70
CA ASP A 105 -9.91 -5.21 -11.79
C ASP A 105 -11.00 -6.19 -11.34
N SER A 106 -10.63 -7.22 -10.58
CA SER A 106 -11.60 -8.14 -9.97
C SER A 106 -11.94 -7.74 -8.54
N THR A 107 -13.02 -8.33 -8.03
CA THR A 107 -13.43 -8.24 -6.63
C THR A 107 -13.36 -9.61 -5.99
N PHE A 108 -12.79 -9.68 -4.80
CA PHE A 108 -12.69 -10.90 -4.01
C PHE A 108 -13.18 -10.64 -2.58
N ARG A 109 -13.74 -11.65 -1.92
CA ARG A 109 -14.16 -11.56 -0.52
C ARG A 109 -13.14 -12.23 0.39
N CYS A 110 -12.52 -11.42 1.25
CA CYS A 110 -11.63 -11.88 2.32
C CYS A 110 -12.40 -11.80 3.65
N GLY A 111 -13.08 -12.88 4.06
CA GLY A 111 -13.93 -12.87 5.25
C GLY A 111 -15.04 -11.82 5.18
N SER A 112 -15.05 -10.88 6.12
CA SER A 112 -15.97 -9.73 6.15
C SER A 112 -15.65 -8.65 5.11
N PHE A 113 -14.39 -8.60 4.64
CA PHE A 113 -13.96 -7.59 3.68
C PHE A 113 -14.36 -7.90 2.25
N LYS A 114 -14.82 -6.88 1.53
CA LYS A 114 -14.87 -6.87 0.07
C LYS A 114 -13.61 -6.17 -0.44
N VAL A 115 -12.82 -6.86 -1.20
CA VAL A 115 -11.53 -6.39 -1.71
C VAL A 115 -11.57 -6.28 -3.23
N ARG A 116 -11.03 -5.18 -3.77
CA ARG A 116 -10.86 -4.98 -5.22
C ARG A 116 -9.41 -4.69 -5.55
N PHE A 117 -8.94 -5.27 -6.64
CA PHE A 117 -7.57 -5.16 -7.15
C PHE A 117 -7.57 -4.21 -8.35
N ILE A 118 -6.99 -3.02 -8.21
CA ILE A 118 -6.98 -1.98 -9.25
C ILE A 118 -5.60 -1.97 -9.92
N PRO A 119 -5.51 -2.14 -11.25
CA PRO A 119 -4.25 -2.03 -11.96
C PRO A 119 -3.63 -0.64 -11.76
N VAL A 120 -2.35 -0.59 -11.43
CA VAL A 120 -1.56 0.64 -11.36
C VAL A 120 -0.28 0.52 -12.19
N LEU A 121 0.26 1.64 -12.62
CA LEU A 121 1.56 1.69 -13.26
C LEU A 121 2.64 1.85 -12.19
N HIS A 122 3.64 0.99 -12.20
CA HIS A 122 4.79 1.03 -11.29
C HIS A 122 6.02 0.38 -11.91
N SER A 123 5.92 -0.88 -12.34
CA SER A 123 7.02 -1.65 -12.90
C SER A 123 6.51 -2.61 -13.97
N THR A 124 7.23 -2.72 -15.09
CA THR A 124 6.94 -3.70 -16.13
C THR A 124 7.41 -5.11 -15.75
N LYS A 125 8.35 -5.22 -14.81
CA LYS A 125 8.89 -6.49 -14.30
C LYS A 125 8.11 -7.05 -13.12
N ALA A 126 7.41 -6.20 -12.40
CA ALA A 126 6.55 -6.55 -11.27
C ALA A 126 5.24 -5.75 -11.38
N PRO A 127 4.29 -6.22 -12.20
CA PRO A 127 2.98 -5.60 -12.31
C PRO A 127 2.33 -5.46 -10.94
N ASN A 128 1.82 -4.26 -10.65
CA ASN A 128 1.30 -3.89 -9.33
C ASN A 128 -0.20 -3.60 -9.36
N VAL A 129 -0.84 -3.72 -8.20
CA VAL A 129 -2.23 -3.32 -7.97
C VAL A 129 -2.35 -2.43 -6.74
N ALA A 130 -3.21 -1.41 -6.81
CA ALA A 130 -3.77 -0.82 -5.61
C ALA A 130 -4.91 -1.69 -5.10
N VAL A 131 -5.10 -1.70 -3.79
CA VAL A 131 -6.10 -2.54 -3.11
C VAL A 131 -7.15 -1.65 -2.46
N ILE A 132 -8.41 -1.76 -2.91
CA ILE A 132 -9.55 -1.18 -2.22
C ILE A 132 -10.08 -2.21 -1.22
N VAL A 133 -10.25 -1.80 0.03
CA VAL A 133 -10.86 -2.62 1.09
C VAL A 133 -12.11 -1.94 1.60
N GLU A 134 -13.23 -2.66 1.54
CA GLU A 134 -14.53 -2.19 2.01
C GLU A 134 -15.03 -3.07 3.17
N SER A 135 -15.50 -2.46 4.26
CA SER A 135 -16.22 -3.10 5.37
C SER A 135 -17.24 -2.14 5.96
N GLY A 136 -18.53 -2.52 5.93
CA GLY A 136 -19.63 -1.66 6.33
C GLY A 136 -19.64 -0.33 5.57
N LYS A 137 -19.53 0.79 6.29
CA LYS A 137 -19.47 2.15 5.72
C LYS A 137 -18.05 2.59 5.32
N TRP A 138 -17.04 1.79 5.67
CA TRP A 138 -15.65 2.15 5.48
C TRP A 138 -15.11 1.66 4.15
N LYS A 139 -14.39 2.52 3.47
CA LYS A 139 -13.67 2.23 2.24
C LYS A 139 -12.30 2.86 2.30
N LEU A 140 -11.25 2.06 2.14
CA LEU A 140 -9.87 2.53 2.02
C LEU A 140 -9.26 2.11 0.70
N CYS A 141 -8.32 2.91 0.21
CA CYS A 141 -7.44 2.57 -0.90
C CYS A 141 -6.00 2.46 -0.39
N TYR A 142 -5.36 1.32 -0.57
CA TYR A 142 -3.93 1.12 -0.36
C TYR A 142 -3.22 1.11 -1.72
N ALA A 143 -2.37 2.09 -1.96
CA ALA A 143 -1.66 2.31 -3.22
C ALA A 143 -0.18 2.62 -2.95
N SER A 144 0.54 1.64 -2.39
CA SER A 144 2.01 1.69 -2.35
C SER A 144 2.59 1.45 -3.75
N ASP A 145 3.81 1.92 -4.01
CA ASP A 145 4.50 1.71 -5.27
C ASP A 145 3.66 2.09 -6.49
N VAL A 146 3.33 3.36 -6.59
CA VAL A 146 2.46 3.86 -7.65
C VAL A 146 3.11 4.99 -8.43
N ALA A 147 3.33 4.79 -9.73
CA ALA A 147 3.69 5.86 -10.67
C ALA A 147 2.43 6.56 -11.22
N SER A 148 1.37 5.78 -11.48
CA SER A 148 0.08 6.30 -11.90
C SER A 148 -1.03 5.27 -11.66
N ILE A 149 -2.20 5.76 -11.30
CA ILE A 149 -3.46 5.02 -11.39
C ILE A 149 -4.17 5.52 -12.66
N PRO A 150 -4.51 4.68 -13.64
CA PRO A 150 -5.24 5.11 -14.83
C PRO A 150 -6.52 5.87 -14.46
N LYS A 151 -6.82 6.93 -15.24
CA LYS A 151 -7.89 7.88 -14.88
C LYS A 151 -9.25 7.20 -14.67
N GLU A 152 -9.59 6.26 -15.53
CA GLU A 152 -10.85 5.49 -15.46
C GLU A 152 -10.98 4.72 -14.12
N PHE A 153 -9.89 4.21 -13.56
CA PHE A 153 -9.90 3.55 -12.26
C PHE A 153 -9.96 4.54 -11.09
N ARG A 154 -9.28 5.68 -11.20
CA ARG A 154 -9.37 6.75 -10.19
C ARG A 154 -10.79 7.26 -10.06
N ASP A 155 -11.41 7.66 -11.18
CA ASP A 155 -12.77 8.20 -11.23
C ASP A 155 -13.80 7.18 -10.69
N LYS A 156 -13.59 5.89 -10.99
CA LYS A 156 -14.52 4.84 -10.62
C LYS A 156 -14.36 4.36 -9.17
N TYR A 157 -13.12 4.32 -8.65
CA TYR A 157 -12.85 3.59 -7.41
C TYR A 157 -12.32 4.42 -6.25
N LEU A 158 -11.69 5.58 -6.48
CA LEU A 158 -11.26 6.43 -5.38
C LEU A 158 -12.42 7.22 -4.77
N SER A 159 -13.43 7.56 -5.55
CA SER A 159 -14.63 8.22 -5.01
C SER A 159 -15.27 7.38 -3.90
N GLY A 160 -15.65 8.05 -2.82
CA GLY A 160 -16.21 7.43 -1.61
C GLY A 160 -15.19 6.71 -0.73
N CYS A 161 -13.89 6.75 -1.03
CA CYS A 161 -12.88 6.32 -0.08
C CYS A 161 -12.82 7.27 1.11
N THR A 162 -12.86 6.72 2.32
CA THR A 162 -12.64 7.47 3.56
C THR A 162 -11.16 7.74 3.78
N LEU A 163 -10.30 6.83 3.33
CA LEU A 163 -8.86 6.89 3.53
C LEU A 163 -8.11 6.43 2.27
N TYR A 164 -7.14 7.23 1.85
CA TYR A 164 -6.12 6.84 0.88
C TYR A 164 -4.80 6.62 1.60
N ILE A 165 -4.16 5.48 1.37
CA ILE A 165 -2.83 5.15 1.88
C ILE A 165 -1.90 5.12 0.68
N GLY A 166 -1.02 6.12 0.61
CA GLY A 166 -0.19 6.40 -0.57
C GLY A 166 1.30 6.13 -0.37
N ASP A 167 2.01 6.24 -1.48
CA ASP A 167 3.45 6.03 -1.64
C ASP A 167 4.23 7.33 -1.34
N MET A 168 5.21 7.24 -0.44
CA MET A 168 6.16 8.33 -0.15
C MET A 168 7.61 7.92 -0.48
N SER A 169 7.83 7.27 -1.61
CA SER A 169 9.19 7.02 -2.08
C SER A 169 9.96 8.31 -2.32
N THR A 170 9.25 9.41 -2.61
CA THR A 170 9.80 10.77 -2.64
C THR A 170 8.75 11.82 -2.29
N HIS A 171 9.19 12.91 -1.65
CA HIS A 171 8.37 14.11 -1.45
C HIS A 171 8.77 15.25 -2.40
N LYS A 172 9.74 15.04 -3.28
CA LYS A 172 10.15 16.01 -4.31
C LYS A 172 9.16 16.04 -5.44
N LYS A 173 8.89 17.25 -5.94
CA LYS A 173 7.99 17.49 -7.08
C LYS A 173 8.50 16.75 -8.32
N GLY A 174 7.58 16.09 -9.04
CA GLY A 174 7.85 15.35 -10.28
C GLY A 174 8.07 13.85 -10.07
N GLY A 175 8.20 13.40 -8.82
CA GLY A 175 8.32 11.97 -8.50
C GLY A 175 9.61 11.31 -8.95
N LEU A 176 9.66 10.00 -8.84
CA LEU A 176 10.70 9.12 -9.39
C LEU A 176 10.15 8.42 -10.65
N ILE A 177 9.62 9.19 -11.59
CA ILE A 177 8.94 8.68 -12.79
C ILE A 177 9.89 8.64 -13.97
N ARG A 178 9.84 7.55 -14.71
CA ARG A 178 10.54 7.37 -15.99
C ARG A 178 9.70 6.54 -16.95
N LYS A 179 10.11 6.49 -18.23
CA LYS A 179 9.56 5.56 -19.21
C LYS A 179 10.41 4.31 -19.28
N ASP A 180 9.80 3.16 -19.28
CA ASP A 180 10.47 1.91 -19.62
C ASP A 180 10.99 1.98 -21.04
N ARG A 181 12.25 1.58 -21.25
CA ARG A 181 12.90 1.71 -22.58
C ARG A 181 12.37 0.72 -23.61
N LYS A 182 11.79 -0.40 -23.19
CA LYS A 182 11.30 -1.46 -24.08
C LYS A 182 9.82 -1.27 -24.42
N THR A 183 8.99 -0.95 -23.42
CA THR A 183 7.53 -0.87 -23.58
C THR A 183 7.04 0.56 -23.78
N GLY A 184 7.80 1.57 -23.35
CA GLY A 184 7.37 2.97 -23.32
C GLY A 184 6.45 3.32 -22.14
N ASP A 185 6.10 2.36 -21.31
CA ASP A 185 5.22 2.54 -20.17
C ASP A 185 5.83 3.44 -19.10
N ILE A 186 4.95 4.14 -18.37
CA ILE A 186 5.35 4.91 -17.20
C ILE A 186 5.65 3.94 -16.06
N ILE A 187 6.84 4.08 -15.46
CA ILE A 187 7.29 3.29 -14.31
C ILE A 187 7.88 4.19 -13.22
N GLY A 188 7.95 3.66 -11.99
CA GLY A 188 8.50 4.36 -10.82
C GLY A 188 7.44 4.76 -9.80
N HIS A 189 7.58 5.97 -9.20
CA HIS A 189 6.77 6.44 -8.08
C HIS A 189 6.32 7.89 -8.30
N ALA A 190 5.02 8.14 -8.20
CA ALA A 190 4.45 9.48 -8.21
C ALA A 190 4.84 10.23 -6.94
N ASP A 191 5.05 11.54 -7.06
CA ASP A 191 5.24 12.38 -5.87
C ASP A 191 3.91 12.55 -5.08
N ILE A 192 4.07 13.00 -3.83
CA ILE A 192 2.94 13.18 -2.92
C ILE A 192 1.89 14.19 -3.43
N ARG A 193 2.29 15.24 -4.17
CA ARG A 193 1.36 16.24 -4.72
C ARG A 193 0.49 15.68 -5.81
N THR A 194 1.07 14.84 -6.68
CA THR A 194 0.32 14.11 -7.70
C THR A 194 -0.74 13.22 -7.06
N GLN A 195 -0.40 12.49 -6.00
CA GLN A 195 -1.34 11.64 -5.28
C GLN A 195 -2.41 12.44 -4.52
N LEU A 196 -2.03 13.58 -3.90
CA LEU A 196 -2.99 14.49 -3.27
C LEU A 196 -3.97 15.10 -4.29
N ALA A 197 -3.52 15.40 -5.50
CA ALA A 197 -4.42 15.85 -6.57
C ALA A 197 -5.44 14.76 -6.93
N TRP A 198 -5.04 13.48 -7.01
CA TRP A 198 -6.00 12.38 -7.22
C TRP A 198 -7.02 12.29 -6.08
N CYS A 199 -6.58 12.46 -4.84
CA CYS A 199 -7.46 12.42 -3.66
C CYS A 199 -8.43 13.61 -3.64
N ARG A 200 -7.96 14.82 -3.94
CA ARG A 200 -8.81 16.01 -4.08
C ARG A 200 -9.89 15.81 -5.15
N ASP A 201 -9.48 15.36 -6.34
CA ASP A 201 -10.40 15.17 -7.48
C ASP A 201 -11.44 14.07 -7.23
N ALA A 202 -11.13 13.11 -6.36
CA ALA A 202 -12.03 12.04 -5.92
C ALA A 202 -12.72 12.31 -4.57
N GLU A 203 -12.52 13.50 -3.99
CA GLU A 203 -13.06 13.93 -2.69
C GLU A 203 -12.70 12.98 -1.53
N VAL A 204 -11.48 12.42 -1.53
CA VAL A 204 -10.98 11.58 -0.44
C VAL A 204 -10.49 12.47 0.69
N PRO A 205 -11.12 12.41 1.88
CA PRO A 205 -10.86 13.38 2.95
C PRO A 205 -9.57 13.14 3.74
N HIS A 206 -9.08 11.90 3.78
CA HIS A 206 -7.92 11.55 4.61
C HIS A 206 -6.86 10.82 3.79
N VAL A 207 -5.61 11.23 3.99
CA VAL A 207 -4.43 10.66 3.31
C VAL A 207 -3.37 10.31 4.34
N ILE A 208 -2.86 9.09 4.27
CA ILE A 208 -1.71 8.64 5.06
C ILE A 208 -0.65 8.12 4.09
N PHE A 209 0.54 8.70 4.14
CA PHE A 209 1.65 8.23 3.34
C PHE A 209 2.48 7.18 4.09
N THR A 210 2.89 6.16 3.37
CA THR A 210 3.77 5.06 3.78
C THR A 210 4.79 4.79 2.69
N HIS A 211 5.51 3.68 2.72
CA HIS A 211 6.48 3.28 1.72
C HIS A 211 7.56 4.34 1.47
N LEU A 212 8.24 4.74 2.58
CA LEU A 212 9.20 5.81 2.54
C LEU A 212 10.49 5.40 1.82
N GLY A 213 10.90 6.23 0.86
CA GLY A 213 12.22 6.14 0.25
C GLY A 213 13.32 6.79 1.09
N THR A 214 14.57 6.73 0.61
CA THR A 214 15.76 7.29 1.26
C THR A 214 15.56 8.75 1.70
N GLU A 215 15.13 9.60 0.79
CA GLU A 215 15.05 11.03 1.04
C GLU A 215 13.98 11.40 2.08
N PRO A 216 12.75 10.86 2.06
CA PRO A 216 11.80 11.03 3.14
C PRO A 216 12.32 10.57 4.52
N ILE A 217 12.95 9.38 4.59
CA ILE A 217 13.52 8.87 5.85
C ILE A 217 14.56 9.84 6.42
N LEU A 218 15.47 10.35 5.58
CA LEU A 218 16.52 11.30 5.99
C LEU A 218 15.95 12.69 6.36
N SER A 219 14.82 13.09 5.78
CA SER A 219 14.15 14.35 6.10
C SER A 219 13.52 14.34 7.49
N GLY A 220 13.07 13.18 7.96
CA GLY A 220 12.47 12.93 9.27
C GLY A 220 11.02 13.39 9.38
N ASP A 221 10.24 12.68 10.20
CA ASP A 221 8.78 12.82 10.33
C ASP A 221 8.30 14.23 10.64
N LYS A 222 9.03 14.98 11.49
CA LYS A 222 8.63 16.33 11.86
C LYS A 222 8.57 17.24 10.65
N LYS A 223 9.60 17.19 9.80
CA LYS A 223 9.66 18.00 8.57
C LYS A 223 8.61 17.54 7.56
N LEU A 224 8.46 16.21 7.40
CA LEU A 224 7.47 15.63 6.50
C LEU A 224 6.04 16.03 6.93
N ASN A 225 5.69 15.88 8.21
CA ASN A 225 4.35 16.23 8.68
C ASN A 225 4.08 17.75 8.60
N SER A 226 5.09 18.62 8.76
CA SER A 226 4.92 20.06 8.51
C SER A 226 4.58 20.32 7.04
N LEU A 227 5.31 19.72 6.11
CA LEU A 227 5.03 19.80 4.67
C LEU A 227 3.64 19.26 4.33
N LEU A 228 3.28 18.09 4.88
CA LEU A 228 1.98 17.47 4.61
C LEU A 228 0.80 18.28 5.15
N LYS A 229 0.99 19.00 6.26
CA LYS A 229 -0.02 19.93 6.78
C LYS A 229 -0.29 21.09 5.80
N GLU A 230 0.77 21.72 5.27
CA GLU A 230 0.65 22.78 4.27
C GLU A 230 -0.04 22.27 2.98
N LEU A 231 0.38 21.08 2.51
CA LEU A 231 -0.22 20.47 1.33
C LEU A 231 -1.68 20.04 1.56
N ALA A 232 -2.03 19.58 2.76
CA ALA A 232 -3.41 19.23 3.09
C ALA A 232 -4.35 20.43 2.90
N GLU A 233 -3.94 21.61 3.35
CA GLU A 233 -4.68 22.87 3.14
C GLU A 233 -4.78 23.21 1.64
N GLU A 234 -3.65 23.12 0.90
CA GLU A 234 -3.60 23.40 -0.55
C GLU A 234 -4.52 22.48 -1.37
N TYR A 235 -4.59 21.20 -1.00
CA TYR A 235 -5.36 20.18 -1.74
C TYR A 235 -6.75 19.91 -1.14
N ASN A 236 -7.18 20.66 -0.14
CA ASN A 236 -8.47 20.48 0.54
C ASN A 236 -8.65 19.06 1.14
N ILE A 237 -7.60 18.56 1.79
CA ILE A 237 -7.57 17.27 2.50
C ILE A 237 -7.70 17.55 4.00
N LEU A 238 -8.64 16.90 4.68
CA LEU A 238 -8.89 17.13 6.12
C LEU A 238 -7.71 16.69 6.99
N LYS A 239 -7.08 15.57 6.65
CA LYS A 239 -5.91 15.04 7.38
C LYS A 239 -4.92 14.42 6.42
N CYS A 240 -3.67 14.87 6.48
CA CYS A 240 -2.57 14.29 5.72
C CYS A 240 -1.36 14.13 6.63
N ILE A 241 -0.86 12.89 6.78
CA ILE A 241 0.27 12.56 7.67
C ILE A 241 1.16 11.49 7.04
N VAL A 242 2.38 11.35 7.58
CA VAL A 242 3.25 10.18 7.35
C VAL A 242 3.05 9.16 8.46
N ALA A 243 2.85 7.89 8.08
CA ALA A 243 2.81 6.77 9.02
C ALA A 243 4.21 6.39 9.50
N TYR A 244 4.27 5.66 10.61
CA TYR A 244 5.49 5.04 11.14
C TYR A 244 5.21 3.61 11.61
N ASP A 245 6.25 2.82 11.81
CA ASP A 245 6.13 1.43 12.24
C ASP A 245 5.37 1.33 13.58
N GLY A 246 4.26 0.61 13.57
CA GLY A 246 3.35 0.45 14.70
C GLY A 246 2.26 1.52 14.81
N TYR A 247 2.21 2.52 13.91
CA TYR A 247 1.12 3.49 13.90
C TYR A 247 -0.21 2.80 13.58
N THR A 248 -1.24 3.11 14.37
CA THR A 248 -2.60 2.60 14.15
C THR A 248 -3.57 3.77 14.01
N VAL A 249 -4.44 3.69 13.03
CA VAL A 249 -5.57 4.60 12.86
C VAL A 249 -6.88 3.82 13.00
N ASP A 250 -7.80 4.34 13.80
CA ASP A 250 -9.17 3.86 13.83
C ASP A 250 -9.99 4.72 12.85
N MET A 251 -10.65 4.07 11.89
CA MET A 251 -11.48 4.76 10.90
C MET A 251 -12.66 5.53 11.54
N GLU A 252 -13.11 5.12 12.74
CA GLU A 252 -14.13 5.86 13.50
C GLU A 252 -13.61 7.25 13.92
N GLU A 253 -12.34 7.36 14.28
CA GLU A 253 -11.72 8.62 14.69
C GLU A 253 -11.55 9.60 13.52
N LEU A 254 -11.53 9.12 12.28
CA LEU A 254 -11.45 9.97 11.10
C LEU A 254 -12.76 10.71 10.78
N GLN A 255 -13.90 10.26 11.31
CA GLN A 255 -15.21 10.91 11.10
C GLN A 255 -15.51 12.02 12.12
N VAL A 256 -14.76 12.12 13.21
CA VAL A 256 -15.05 13.03 14.34
C VAL A 256 -14.39 14.39 14.18
N SER A 257 -13.66 14.64 13.10
CA SER A 257 -13.07 15.97 12.84
C SER A 257 -14.08 16.82 12.07
N PRO A 258 -14.58 17.93 12.69
CA PRO A 258 -15.47 18.87 12.04
C PRO A 258 -14.76 19.65 10.94
#